data_acaa4d97fd48749e67f7f077c00254e9
#
_entry.id   acaa4d97fd48749e67f7f077c00254e9
#
_cell.length_a   1.000
_cell.length_b   1.000
_cell.length_c   1.000
_cell.angle_alpha   90.00
_cell.angle_beta   90.00
_cell.angle_gamma   90.00
#
_symmetry.space_group_name_H-M   'P 1'
#
loop_
_entity.id
_entity.type
_entity.pdbx_description
1 polymer ?
#
loop_
_entity_poly.entity_id
_entity_poly.type
_entity_poly.pdbx_seq_one_letter_code
_entity_poly.pdbx_strand_id
1 'polypeptide(L)'
;MKQIIKGLALVAVLAVLGNNAIARNKVTETKNSYAKEALQEYVESGQLPGAISVLYKDGVQETCCIGYADVESKRPITMNSAFMQCSQTKGFCGVTIAKLIEEGKLNLDDPVSKYLPEFETLWVRVEKTDSTIVLNKAKNVLTVRMVMNHTGGFPFEVSVKNPAVRGGGWSGGARVRQVAAVAAETMLRFEPGTNVRYSNTGIDIGAAIVEIITGMRWEDYLKKEVLDPLGMKDTWFWPTDKQIKNKIELYEYKENAPAVWVEEMAWEQRPYNDDHVFASAGAGLWTTANDQLKFYKMLMNLGLGDNGVRILQEETVKKLLAVSTRPEGLGGYSLGLTAPVKDTEEGWFGHGGAWGTSCSVNYHKKELRMWVVQRGGGKNHEPWKADMDKAAEKFFMQNYDQSAISAYTGRIE
;
A
#
# COMPACT_ATOMS: atom_id res chain seq x y z
N MET A 1 -65.72 -14.31 40.65
CA MET A 1 -64.25 -14.58 40.56
C MET A 1 -63.92 -14.89 39.11
N LYS A 2 -63.44 -13.88 38.38
CA LYS A 2 -63.04 -14.02 36.96
C LYS A 2 -61.54 -14.07 36.88
N GLN A 3 -61.00 -15.18 36.39
CA GLN A 3 -59.60 -15.33 36.03
C GLN A 3 -59.36 -14.66 34.70
N ILE A 4 -58.35 -13.77 34.66
CA ILE A 4 -57.83 -13.13 33.45
C ILE A 4 -56.58 -13.94 33.02
N ILE A 5 -56.68 -14.63 31.90
CA ILE A 5 -55.58 -15.33 31.24
C ILE A 5 -54.88 -14.28 30.37
N LYS A 6 -53.64 -13.92 30.70
CA LYS A 6 -52.76 -13.14 29.83
C LYS A 6 -52.06 -14.05 28.85
N GLY A 7 -52.45 -13.95 27.59
CA GLY A 7 -51.71 -14.60 26.50
C GLY A 7 -50.37 -13.90 26.23
N LEU A 8 -49.27 -14.60 26.38
CA LEU A 8 -47.98 -14.21 25.83
C LEU A 8 -47.93 -14.59 24.35
N ALA A 9 -47.87 -13.60 23.48
CA ALA A 9 -47.53 -13.83 22.07
C ALA A 9 -46.02 -14.00 21.96
N LEU A 10 -45.58 -15.22 21.65
CA LEU A 10 -44.20 -15.55 21.34
C LEU A 10 -43.94 -15.17 19.88
N VAL A 11 -43.29 -14.04 19.63
CA VAL A 11 -42.79 -13.68 18.29
C VAL A 11 -41.53 -14.48 18.01
N ALA A 12 -41.65 -15.55 17.23
CA ALA A 12 -40.50 -16.30 16.70
C ALA A 12 -39.91 -15.48 15.59
N VAL A 13 -38.75 -14.85 15.83
CA VAL A 13 -37.87 -14.29 14.80
C VAL A 13 -37.16 -15.46 14.16
N LEU A 14 -37.64 -15.91 13.01
CA LEU A 14 -36.91 -16.80 12.12
C LEU A 14 -35.73 -16.03 11.53
N ALA A 15 -34.55 -16.19 12.14
CA ALA A 15 -33.29 -15.83 11.51
C ALA A 15 -33.05 -16.79 10.34
N VAL A 16 -33.36 -16.34 9.13
CA VAL A 16 -32.92 -17.02 7.91
C VAL A 16 -31.40 -16.79 7.81
N LEU A 17 -30.65 -17.70 8.40
CA LEU A 17 -29.23 -17.84 8.12
C LEU A 17 -29.11 -18.35 6.68
N GLY A 18 -29.04 -17.42 5.74
CA GLY A 18 -28.60 -17.73 4.39
C GLY A 18 -27.19 -18.28 4.45
N ASN A 19 -27.05 -19.60 4.37
CA ASN A 19 -25.79 -20.27 4.07
C ASN A 19 -25.37 -19.91 2.63
N ASN A 20 -24.93 -18.70 2.41
CA ASN A 20 -24.07 -18.39 1.29
C ASN A 20 -22.69 -18.96 1.64
N ALA A 21 -22.50 -20.24 1.38
CA ALA A 21 -21.19 -20.81 1.22
C ALA A 21 -20.56 -20.06 0.04
N ILE A 22 -19.82 -18.99 0.33
CA ILE A 22 -18.97 -18.33 -0.66
C ILE A 22 -17.98 -19.40 -1.09
N ALA A 23 -18.19 -19.94 -2.28
CA ALA A 23 -17.24 -20.85 -2.89
C ALA A 23 -15.90 -20.12 -2.92
N ARG A 24 -14.95 -20.54 -2.09
CA ARG A 24 -13.57 -20.07 -2.18
C ARG A 24 -13.13 -20.39 -3.59
N ASN A 25 -12.95 -19.35 -4.42
CA ASN A 25 -12.44 -19.53 -5.77
C ASN A 25 -11.09 -20.23 -5.64
N LYS A 26 -11.05 -21.47 -6.07
CA LYS A 26 -9.86 -22.31 -5.98
C LYS A 26 -8.85 -21.72 -6.97
N VAL A 27 -7.75 -21.18 -6.47
CA VAL A 27 -6.66 -20.69 -7.30
C VAL A 27 -5.94 -21.88 -7.91
N THR A 28 -5.74 -21.85 -9.22
CA THR A 28 -5.01 -22.89 -9.96
C THR A 28 -3.64 -22.32 -10.35
N GLU A 29 -2.56 -22.95 -9.88
CA GLU A 29 -1.21 -22.62 -10.32
C GLU A 29 -0.98 -23.14 -11.74
N THR A 30 -0.43 -22.27 -12.62
CA THR A 30 -0.03 -22.67 -13.97
C THR A 30 1.34 -23.33 -13.98
N LYS A 31 1.56 -24.23 -14.93
CA LYS A 31 2.89 -24.84 -15.17
C LYS A 31 3.82 -23.92 -15.98
N ASN A 32 3.28 -22.95 -16.69
CA ASN A 32 4.07 -21.98 -17.42
C ASN A 32 4.75 -21.02 -16.44
N SER A 33 5.92 -20.56 -16.78
CA SER A 33 6.71 -19.67 -15.92
C SER A 33 7.30 -18.51 -16.74
N TYR A 34 6.42 -17.66 -17.26
CA TYR A 34 6.83 -16.46 -18.02
C TYR A 34 7.72 -15.53 -17.21
N ALA A 35 7.40 -15.36 -15.90
CA ALA A 35 8.22 -14.56 -15.01
C ALA A 35 9.60 -15.18 -14.77
N LYS A 36 9.71 -16.50 -14.66
CA LYS A 36 11.01 -17.17 -14.53
C LYS A 36 11.87 -16.97 -15.76
N GLU A 37 11.31 -17.17 -16.95
CA GLU A 37 12.02 -16.96 -18.22
C GLU A 37 12.54 -15.52 -18.32
N ALA A 38 11.72 -14.53 -17.92
CA ALA A 38 12.09 -13.12 -17.97
C ALA A 38 13.16 -12.72 -16.95
N LEU A 39 13.26 -13.40 -15.80
CA LEU A 39 14.13 -13.01 -14.69
C LEU A 39 15.40 -13.85 -14.59
N GLN A 40 15.47 -15.00 -15.25
CA GLN A 40 16.52 -15.99 -15.05
C GLN A 40 17.91 -15.42 -15.33
N GLU A 41 18.09 -14.74 -16.46
CA GLU A 41 19.39 -14.16 -16.85
C GLU A 41 19.86 -13.10 -15.84
N TYR A 42 18.95 -12.26 -15.34
CA TYR A 42 19.28 -11.23 -14.34
C TYR A 42 19.69 -11.82 -12.99
N VAL A 43 19.11 -12.94 -12.60
CA VAL A 43 19.49 -13.63 -11.36
C VAL A 43 20.80 -14.42 -11.54
N GLU A 44 20.99 -15.12 -12.66
CA GLU A 44 22.21 -15.86 -12.95
C GLU A 44 23.43 -14.95 -13.10
N SER A 45 23.27 -13.76 -13.67
CA SER A 45 24.33 -12.75 -13.75
C SER A 45 24.57 -11.99 -12.44
N GLY A 46 23.72 -12.20 -11.42
CA GLY A 46 23.78 -11.50 -10.13
C GLY A 46 23.29 -10.05 -10.18
N GLN A 47 22.75 -9.58 -11.29
CA GLN A 47 22.14 -8.25 -11.37
C GLN A 47 20.91 -8.13 -10.43
N LEU A 48 20.15 -9.22 -10.29
CA LEU A 48 19.14 -9.39 -9.25
C LEU A 48 19.60 -10.47 -8.26
N PRO A 49 19.61 -10.18 -6.95
CA PRO A 49 19.93 -11.21 -5.94
C PRO A 49 18.87 -12.31 -5.91
N GLY A 50 17.64 -11.95 -6.08
CA GLY A 50 16.47 -12.80 -6.20
C GLY A 50 15.23 -11.99 -6.48
N ALA A 51 14.15 -12.66 -6.87
CA ALA A 51 12.89 -12.04 -7.17
C ALA A 51 11.70 -12.93 -6.80
N ILE A 52 10.61 -12.28 -6.37
CA ILE A 52 9.28 -12.89 -6.32
C ILE A 52 8.45 -12.22 -7.39
N SER A 53 7.70 -13.01 -8.16
CA SER A 53 6.66 -12.51 -9.05
C SER A 53 5.39 -13.31 -8.87
N VAL A 54 4.25 -12.62 -8.93
CA VAL A 54 2.93 -13.25 -9.01
C VAL A 54 2.13 -12.58 -10.12
N LEU A 55 1.64 -13.38 -11.04
CA LEU A 55 0.68 -13.01 -12.07
C LEU A 55 -0.62 -13.75 -11.80
N TYR A 56 -1.75 -13.07 -11.87
CA TYR A 56 -3.06 -13.67 -11.59
C TYR A 56 -4.09 -13.16 -12.58
N LYS A 57 -4.93 -14.06 -13.10
CA LYS A 57 -6.08 -13.76 -13.95
C LYS A 57 -7.17 -14.81 -13.74
N ASP A 58 -8.39 -14.38 -13.42
CA ASP A 58 -9.59 -15.22 -13.38
C ASP A 58 -9.43 -16.57 -12.64
N GLY A 59 -8.75 -16.59 -11.49
CA GLY A 59 -8.54 -17.80 -10.72
C GLY A 59 -7.28 -18.61 -11.10
N VAL A 60 -6.57 -18.22 -12.16
CA VAL A 60 -5.28 -18.81 -12.52
C VAL A 60 -4.15 -17.93 -12.00
N GLN A 61 -3.15 -18.54 -11.41
CA GLN A 61 -2.00 -17.85 -10.84
C GLN A 61 -0.70 -18.46 -11.34
N GLU A 62 0.28 -17.62 -11.65
CA GLU A 62 1.68 -17.99 -11.79
C GLU A 62 2.44 -17.40 -10.63
N THR A 63 3.16 -18.24 -9.88
CA THR A 63 4.05 -17.83 -8.80
C THR A 63 5.48 -18.19 -9.15
N CYS A 64 6.37 -17.19 -9.15
CA CYS A 64 7.79 -17.37 -9.37
C CYS A 64 8.57 -16.85 -8.16
N CYS A 65 9.39 -17.72 -7.55
CA CYS A 65 10.42 -17.36 -6.59
C CYS A 65 11.75 -17.85 -7.15
N ILE A 66 12.67 -16.93 -7.49
CA ILE A 66 13.94 -17.26 -8.13
C ILE A 66 15.09 -16.54 -7.43
N GLY A 67 16.22 -17.22 -7.23
CA GLY A 67 17.39 -16.66 -6.55
C GLY A 67 17.27 -16.67 -5.03
N TYR A 68 17.91 -15.70 -4.39
CA TYR A 68 18.14 -15.71 -2.95
C TYR A 68 17.51 -14.49 -2.25
N ALA A 69 16.99 -14.72 -1.06
CA ALA A 69 16.65 -13.67 -0.10
C ALA A 69 17.93 -13.10 0.56
N ASP A 70 18.98 -13.90 0.61
CA ASP A 70 20.30 -13.55 1.10
C ASP A 70 21.33 -14.30 0.25
N VAL A 71 22.11 -13.56 -0.53
CA VAL A 71 23.07 -14.11 -1.49
C VAL A 71 24.26 -14.76 -0.78
N GLU A 72 24.71 -14.17 0.34
CA GLU A 72 25.89 -14.66 1.08
C GLU A 72 25.62 -16.03 1.69
N SER A 73 24.52 -16.17 2.42
CA SER A 73 24.10 -17.44 3.04
C SER A 73 23.45 -18.41 2.04
N LYS A 74 23.19 -17.98 0.81
CA LYS A 74 22.41 -18.72 -0.21
C LYS A 74 21.02 -19.11 0.28
N ARG A 75 20.43 -18.29 1.14
CA ARG A 75 19.06 -18.50 1.65
C ARG A 75 18.07 -18.21 0.53
N PRO A 76 17.26 -19.20 0.10
CA PRO A 76 16.35 -19.02 -1.02
C PRO A 76 15.27 -18.00 -0.70
N ILE A 77 14.85 -17.24 -1.71
CA ILE A 77 13.70 -16.36 -1.64
C ILE A 77 12.40 -17.17 -1.72
N THR A 78 11.39 -16.79 -0.95
CA THR A 78 10.10 -17.47 -0.88
C THR A 78 8.96 -16.46 -0.75
N MET A 79 7.72 -16.88 -0.99
CA MET A 79 6.52 -16.07 -0.77
C MET A 79 6.35 -15.58 0.68
N ASN A 80 7.00 -16.24 1.64
CA ASN A 80 7.01 -15.87 3.05
C ASN A 80 8.25 -15.05 3.46
N SER A 81 9.15 -14.74 2.54
CA SER A 81 10.27 -13.85 2.84
C SER A 81 9.77 -12.45 3.12
N ALA A 82 10.16 -11.90 4.28
CA ALA A 82 9.74 -10.56 4.68
C ALA A 82 10.51 -9.49 3.92
N PHE A 83 9.85 -8.40 3.58
CA PHE A 83 10.46 -7.27 2.89
C PHE A 83 9.81 -5.94 3.27
N MET A 84 10.57 -4.86 3.12
CA MET A 84 10.03 -3.51 3.22
C MET A 84 9.25 -3.18 1.96
N GLN A 85 7.94 -2.98 2.09
CA GLN A 85 7.11 -2.61 0.94
C GLN A 85 7.19 -1.12 0.59
N CYS A 86 7.83 -0.32 1.44
CA CYS A 86 8.04 1.11 1.23
C CYS A 86 6.74 1.84 0.84
N SER A 87 6.77 2.59 -0.26
CA SER A 87 5.66 3.44 -0.69
C SER A 87 4.34 2.72 -0.98
N GLN A 88 4.32 1.41 -1.07
CA GLN A 88 3.07 0.64 -1.14
C GLN A 88 2.24 0.76 0.15
N THR A 89 2.87 1.14 1.28
CA THR A 89 2.19 1.50 2.54
C THR A 89 1.11 2.58 2.35
N LYS A 90 1.30 3.49 1.39
CA LYS A 90 0.35 4.58 1.10
C LYS A 90 -1.05 4.08 0.76
N GLY A 91 -1.15 2.98 0.02
CA GLY A 91 -2.44 2.37 -0.32
C GLY A 91 -3.20 1.86 0.91
N PHE A 92 -2.48 1.39 1.93
CA PHE A 92 -3.09 0.99 3.21
C PHE A 92 -3.68 2.19 3.96
N CYS A 93 -2.97 3.32 3.97
CA CYS A 93 -3.53 4.57 4.49
C CYS A 93 -4.74 5.01 3.67
N GLY A 94 -4.68 4.91 2.35
CA GLY A 94 -5.80 5.22 1.47
C GLY A 94 -7.05 4.40 1.78
N VAL A 95 -6.90 3.11 2.06
CA VAL A 95 -8.02 2.24 2.45
C VAL A 95 -8.61 2.66 3.81
N THR A 96 -7.80 3.06 4.79
CA THR A 96 -8.33 3.54 6.09
C THR A 96 -9.09 4.86 5.94
N ILE A 97 -8.61 5.78 5.10
CA ILE A 97 -9.32 7.03 4.75
C ILE A 97 -10.63 6.71 4.02
N ALA A 98 -10.60 5.84 3.01
CA ALA A 98 -11.78 5.43 2.27
C ALA A 98 -12.86 4.81 3.18
N LYS A 99 -12.45 4.02 4.17
CA LYS A 99 -13.34 3.43 5.17
C LYS A 99 -14.04 4.50 6.03
N LEU A 100 -13.30 5.50 6.50
CA LEU A 100 -13.87 6.60 7.25
C LEU A 100 -14.85 7.46 6.41
N ILE A 101 -14.59 7.59 5.11
CA ILE A 101 -15.51 8.27 4.18
C ILE A 101 -16.78 7.43 4.01
N GLU A 102 -16.66 6.12 3.82
CA GLU A 102 -17.79 5.19 3.71
C GLU A 102 -18.68 5.21 4.98
N GLU A 103 -18.06 5.35 6.14
CA GLU A 103 -18.74 5.47 7.43
C GLU A 103 -19.34 6.88 7.68
N GLY A 104 -19.17 7.82 6.76
CA GLY A 104 -19.65 9.20 6.89
C GLY A 104 -18.91 10.05 7.94
N LYS A 105 -17.77 9.61 8.43
CA LYS A 105 -16.95 10.30 9.44
C LYS A 105 -15.98 11.32 8.86
N LEU A 106 -15.72 11.24 7.56
CA LEU A 106 -14.76 12.04 6.82
C LEU A 106 -15.31 12.35 5.45
N ASN A 107 -15.06 13.57 4.94
CA ASN A 107 -15.28 13.90 3.55
C ASN A 107 -13.95 14.22 2.88
N LEU A 108 -13.78 13.80 1.63
CA LEU A 108 -12.55 14.00 0.90
C LEU A 108 -12.20 15.48 0.68
N ASP A 109 -13.23 16.34 0.60
CA ASP A 109 -13.09 17.79 0.42
C ASP A 109 -13.15 18.59 1.74
N ASP A 110 -13.18 17.90 2.88
CA ASP A 110 -13.07 18.57 4.18
C ASP A 110 -11.72 19.28 4.27
N PRO A 111 -11.69 20.52 4.83
CA PRO A 111 -10.45 21.18 5.20
C PRO A 111 -9.63 20.32 6.17
N VAL A 112 -8.34 20.20 5.95
CA VAL A 112 -7.44 19.50 6.91
C VAL A 112 -7.53 20.16 8.29
N SER A 113 -7.68 21.49 8.34
CA SER A 113 -7.81 22.27 9.59
C SER A 113 -9.05 21.91 10.42
N LYS A 114 -10.07 21.28 9.83
CA LYS A 114 -11.23 20.73 10.58
C LYS A 114 -10.79 19.69 11.61
N TYR A 115 -9.78 18.92 11.30
CA TYR A 115 -9.24 17.82 12.13
C TYR A 115 -7.94 18.21 12.84
N LEU A 116 -7.13 19.02 12.19
CA LEU A 116 -5.79 19.45 12.58
C LEU A 116 -5.75 20.98 12.51
N PRO A 117 -6.18 21.71 13.57
CA PRO A 117 -6.31 23.16 13.54
C PRO A 117 -5.05 23.94 13.18
N GLU A 118 -3.87 23.36 13.41
CA GLU A 118 -2.59 23.94 13.05
C GLU A 118 -2.42 24.15 11.53
N PHE A 119 -3.27 23.53 10.69
CA PHE A 119 -3.28 23.74 9.23
C PHE A 119 -4.18 24.90 8.78
N GLU A 120 -4.74 25.70 9.68
CA GLU A 120 -5.59 26.84 9.36
C GLU A 120 -4.86 27.94 8.57
N THR A 121 -3.57 28.13 8.84
CA THR A 121 -2.75 29.11 8.12
C THR A 121 -1.50 28.44 7.59
N LEU A 122 -1.41 28.33 6.27
CA LEU A 122 -0.26 27.76 5.58
C LEU A 122 0.46 28.83 4.74
N TRP A 123 1.75 28.62 4.54
CA TRP A 123 2.61 29.53 3.80
C TRP A 123 3.15 28.86 2.55
N VAL A 124 3.04 29.55 1.42
CA VAL A 124 3.51 29.10 0.11
C VAL A 124 4.77 29.84 -0.26
N ARG A 125 5.80 29.14 -0.65
CA ARG A 125 7.03 29.76 -1.18
C ARG A 125 6.78 30.24 -2.60
N VAL A 126 6.80 31.54 -2.81
CA VAL A 126 6.60 32.18 -4.12
C VAL A 126 7.91 32.50 -4.83
N GLU A 127 8.97 32.79 -4.06
CA GLU A 127 10.30 33.11 -4.58
C GLU A 127 11.38 32.53 -3.68
N LYS A 128 12.51 32.15 -4.27
CA LYS A 128 13.71 31.72 -3.56
C LYS A 128 14.94 32.20 -4.34
N THR A 129 15.78 32.99 -3.69
CA THR A 129 17.14 33.32 -4.12
C THR A 129 18.15 32.61 -3.20
N ASP A 130 19.45 32.87 -3.40
CA ASP A 130 20.49 32.30 -2.53
C ASP A 130 20.42 32.85 -1.09
N SER A 131 19.86 34.04 -0.90
CA SER A 131 19.80 34.74 0.39
C SER A 131 18.38 35.00 0.92
N THR A 132 17.34 34.80 0.11
CA THR A 132 15.98 35.23 0.45
C THR A 132 14.94 34.16 0.07
N ILE A 133 13.97 33.98 0.94
CA ILE A 133 12.75 33.21 0.65
C ILE A 133 11.54 34.12 0.87
N VAL A 134 10.72 34.29 -0.14
CA VAL A 134 9.46 35.05 -0.06
C VAL A 134 8.31 34.07 0.10
N LEU A 135 7.51 34.28 1.13
CA LEU A 135 6.35 33.50 1.48
C LEU A 135 5.08 34.33 1.37
N ASN A 136 4.04 33.77 0.78
CA ASN A 136 2.69 34.30 0.83
C ASN A 136 1.79 33.30 1.63
N LYS A 137 0.77 33.88 2.29
CA LYS A 137 -0.28 33.02 2.87
C LYS A 137 -0.97 32.24 1.74
N ALA A 138 -1.19 30.95 1.93
CA ALA A 138 -1.94 30.13 0.99
C ALA A 138 -3.34 30.73 0.76
N LYS A 139 -3.76 30.79 -0.50
CA LYS A 139 -5.09 31.25 -0.91
C LYS A 139 -6.09 30.11 -0.93
N ASN A 140 -5.64 28.92 -1.31
CA ASN A 140 -6.46 27.73 -1.41
C ASN A 140 -6.48 27.00 -0.07
N VAL A 141 -7.67 26.53 0.31
CA VAL A 141 -7.84 25.66 1.48
C VAL A 141 -7.24 24.30 1.19
N LEU A 142 -6.37 23.82 2.08
CA LEU A 142 -5.84 22.47 2.00
C LEU A 142 -6.90 21.46 2.40
N THR A 143 -7.21 20.49 1.55
CA THR A 143 -8.21 19.43 1.81
C THR A 143 -7.58 18.07 2.03
N VAL A 144 -8.34 17.13 2.60
CA VAL A 144 -7.94 15.72 2.76
C VAL A 144 -7.58 15.10 1.40
N ARG A 145 -8.33 15.41 0.35
CA ARG A 145 -8.04 15.02 -1.03
C ARG A 145 -6.61 15.36 -1.44
N MET A 146 -6.19 16.60 -1.16
CA MET A 146 -4.92 17.15 -1.61
C MET A 146 -3.71 16.53 -0.90
N VAL A 147 -3.85 16.19 0.38
CA VAL A 147 -2.77 15.49 1.10
C VAL A 147 -2.63 14.05 0.63
N MET A 148 -3.75 13.37 0.34
CA MET A 148 -3.75 11.96 -0.06
C MET A 148 -3.34 11.71 -1.50
N ASN A 149 -3.48 12.70 -2.39
CA ASN A 149 -3.18 12.57 -3.83
C ASN A 149 -1.96 13.37 -4.30
N HIS A 150 -1.17 13.90 -3.36
CA HIS A 150 0.08 14.64 -3.62
C HIS A 150 -0.09 16.02 -4.29
N THR A 151 -1.25 16.64 -4.15
CA THR A 151 -1.47 18.01 -4.63
C THR A 151 -1.41 19.07 -3.51
N GLY A 152 -1.06 18.68 -2.28
CA GLY A 152 -0.99 19.59 -1.13
C GLY A 152 0.21 20.53 -1.08
N GLY A 153 1.24 20.32 -1.91
CA GLY A 153 2.44 21.19 -1.97
C GLY A 153 3.53 20.87 -0.96
N PHE A 154 3.41 19.84 -0.15
CA PHE A 154 4.40 19.47 0.87
C PHE A 154 5.72 18.95 0.29
N PRO A 155 6.84 19.08 1.04
CA PRO A 155 8.09 18.39 0.70
C PRO A 155 7.89 16.86 0.75
N PHE A 156 8.88 16.13 0.23
CA PHE A 156 8.85 14.65 0.28
C PHE A 156 8.71 14.16 1.72
N GLU A 157 9.54 14.72 2.60
CA GLU A 157 9.53 14.47 4.05
C GLU A 157 9.77 15.74 4.83
N VAL A 158 9.26 15.78 6.06
CA VAL A 158 9.63 16.80 7.06
C VAL A 158 10.55 16.16 8.10
N SER A 159 11.50 16.93 8.60
CA SER A 159 12.41 16.52 9.65
C SER A 159 11.95 17.12 10.98
N VAL A 160 11.69 16.29 11.97
CA VAL A 160 11.37 16.75 13.32
C VAL A 160 12.69 17.08 14.02
N LYS A 161 13.01 18.36 14.15
CA LYS A 161 14.19 18.86 14.84
C LYS A 161 13.86 19.24 16.28
N ASN A 162 13.23 18.37 17.03
CA ASN A 162 13.00 18.61 18.46
C ASN A 162 14.04 17.82 19.26
N PRO A 163 14.86 18.47 20.13
CA PRO A 163 15.82 17.78 20.99
C PRO A 163 15.19 16.74 21.92
N ALA A 164 13.90 16.92 22.27
CA ALA A 164 13.13 15.95 23.06
C ALA A 164 12.57 14.79 22.22
N VAL A 165 12.66 14.87 20.89
CA VAL A 165 12.23 13.86 19.94
C VAL A 165 13.43 13.46 19.11
N ARG A 166 14.03 12.34 19.43
CA ARG A 166 15.20 11.83 18.70
C ARG A 166 14.78 11.32 17.33
N GLY A 167 15.47 11.78 16.31
CA GLY A 167 15.23 11.44 14.93
C GLY A 167 13.99 12.14 14.36
N GLY A 168 13.96 12.36 13.08
CA GLY A 168 12.84 12.89 12.33
C GLY A 168 12.51 11.99 11.17
N GLY A 169 11.28 12.04 10.71
CA GLY A 169 10.86 11.24 9.57
C GLY A 169 10.96 9.73 9.84
N TRP A 170 11.64 9.02 8.99
CA TRP A 170 11.71 7.56 8.95
C TRP A 170 12.28 6.86 10.18
N SER A 171 13.20 7.50 10.91
CA SER A 171 13.96 6.87 11.99
C SER A 171 13.63 7.43 13.37
N GLY A 172 12.54 8.22 13.50
CA GLY A 172 12.42 9.07 14.65
C GLY A 172 11.51 8.62 15.78
N GLY A 173 11.81 9.14 16.96
CA GLY A 173 10.96 9.10 18.13
C GLY A 173 9.69 9.98 18.03
N ALA A 174 9.35 10.47 16.85
CA ALA A 174 8.14 11.27 16.60
C ALA A 174 6.99 10.37 16.13
N ARG A 175 5.81 10.52 16.73
CA ARG A 175 4.59 9.89 16.25
C ARG A 175 4.02 10.63 15.05
N VAL A 176 3.16 9.97 14.28
CA VAL A 176 2.49 10.52 13.09
C VAL A 176 1.86 11.88 13.38
N ARG A 177 1.22 12.06 14.51
CA ARG A 177 0.60 13.33 14.92
C ARG A 177 1.61 14.47 15.11
N GLN A 178 2.80 14.16 15.63
CA GLN A 178 3.87 15.14 15.81
C GLN A 178 4.50 15.51 14.45
N VAL A 179 4.66 14.55 13.55
CA VAL A 179 5.12 14.80 12.18
C VAL A 179 4.15 15.71 11.44
N ALA A 180 2.84 15.48 11.59
CA ALA A 180 1.81 16.37 11.03
C ALA A 180 1.89 17.79 11.57
N ALA A 181 2.11 17.98 12.88
CA ALA A 181 2.27 19.32 13.47
C ALA A 181 3.49 20.06 12.89
N VAL A 182 4.63 19.39 12.72
CA VAL A 182 5.81 19.98 12.06
C VAL A 182 5.54 20.29 10.58
N ALA A 183 4.74 19.46 9.91
CA ALA A 183 4.34 19.69 8.52
C ALA A 183 3.53 20.99 8.36
N ALA A 184 2.68 21.34 9.33
CA ALA A 184 1.89 22.57 9.33
C ALA A 184 2.77 23.84 9.36
N GLU A 185 3.96 23.76 9.97
CA GLU A 185 4.94 24.86 10.01
C GLU A 185 5.81 24.91 8.75
N THR A 186 5.68 23.95 7.85
CA THR A 186 6.54 23.83 6.67
C THR A 186 5.96 24.63 5.50
N MET A 187 6.82 25.40 4.81
CA MET A 187 6.40 26.11 3.60
C MET A 187 6.02 25.15 2.47
N LEU A 188 4.87 25.36 1.87
CA LEU A 188 4.42 24.65 0.69
C LEU A 188 5.21 25.09 -0.54
N ARG A 189 5.35 24.21 -1.52
CA ARG A 189 6.08 24.47 -2.77
C ARG A 189 5.23 25.16 -3.84
N PHE A 190 3.92 25.10 -3.70
CA PHE A 190 2.91 25.70 -4.57
C PHE A 190 1.56 25.78 -3.84
N GLU A 191 0.62 26.53 -4.39
CA GLU A 191 -0.75 26.63 -3.85
C GLU A 191 -1.42 25.25 -3.84
N PRO A 192 -2.04 24.84 -2.72
CA PRO A 192 -2.75 23.57 -2.65
C PRO A 192 -3.70 23.34 -3.84
N GLY A 193 -3.63 22.17 -4.45
CA GLY A 193 -4.47 21.76 -5.57
C GLY A 193 -3.98 22.19 -6.96
N THR A 194 -2.89 22.99 -7.07
CA THR A 194 -2.48 23.57 -8.37
C THR A 194 -1.38 22.79 -9.10
N ASN A 195 -0.68 21.91 -8.40
CA ASN A 195 0.42 21.14 -8.97
C ASN A 195 0.57 19.81 -8.22
N VAL A 196 1.51 18.99 -8.64
CA VAL A 196 1.81 17.68 -8.05
C VAL A 196 3.22 17.66 -7.47
N ARG A 197 3.34 17.21 -6.25
CA ARG A 197 4.62 16.85 -5.63
C ARG A 197 4.43 15.62 -4.76
N TYR A 198 5.05 14.52 -5.17
CA TYR A 198 5.05 13.29 -4.40
C TYR A 198 5.59 13.52 -2.98
N SER A 199 4.85 13.09 -1.97
CA SER A 199 5.11 13.43 -0.57
C SER A 199 4.69 12.31 0.37
N ASN A 200 5.62 11.82 1.19
CA ASN A 200 5.30 10.98 2.34
C ASN A 200 4.56 11.81 3.40
N THR A 201 5.00 13.06 3.62
CA THR A 201 4.39 14.00 4.57
C THR A 201 2.89 14.15 4.36
N GLY A 202 2.44 14.28 3.10
CA GLY A 202 0.99 14.38 2.81
C GLY A 202 0.23 13.15 3.31
N ILE A 203 0.72 11.96 3.06
CA ILE A 203 0.08 10.72 3.50
C ILE A 203 0.12 10.57 5.04
N ASP A 204 1.23 10.97 5.67
CA ASP A 204 1.34 10.97 7.14
C ASP A 204 0.35 11.95 7.79
N ILE A 205 0.03 13.09 7.15
CA ILE A 205 -1.07 13.97 7.57
C ILE A 205 -2.42 13.23 7.49
N GLY A 206 -2.65 12.46 6.42
CA GLY A 206 -3.84 11.61 6.30
C GLY A 206 -3.96 10.61 7.46
N ALA A 207 -2.87 9.95 7.82
CA ALA A 207 -2.83 9.03 8.97
C ALA A 207 -3.09 9.76 10.31
N ALA A 208 -2.57 10.98 10.49
CA ALA A 208 -2.87 11.80 11.67
C ALA A 208 -4.36 12.16 11.76
N ILE A 209 -5.03 12.40 10.64
CA ILE A 209 -6.49 12.62 10.59
C ILE A 209 -7.24 11.35 11.04
N VAL A 210 -6.78 10.17 10.62
CA VAL A 210 -7.35 8.88 11.11
C VAL A 210 -7.27 8.80 12.63
N GLU A 211 -6.13 9.18 13.24
CA GLU A 211 -5.96 9.17 14.70
C GLU A 211 -6.95 10.13 15.40
N ILE A 212 -7.15 11.32 14.85
CA ILE A 212 -8.09 12.31 15.42
C ILE A 212 -9.54 11.80 15.39
N ILE A 213 -9.95 11.22 14.26
CA ILE A 213 -11.33 10.76 14.08
C ILE A 213 -11.64 9.51 14.92
N THR A 214 -10.67 8.60 15.02
CA THR A 214 -10.89 7.28 15.66
C THR A 214 -10.50 7.24 17.14
N GLY A 215 -9.69 8.17 17.61
CA GLY A 215 -9.06 8.12 18.93
C GLY A 215 -8.04 6.98 19.10
N MET A 216 -7.72 6.26 18.03
CA MET A 216 -6.75 5.17 17.98
C MET A 216 -5.47 5.65 17.31
N ARG A 217 -4.34 5.01 17.58
CA ARG A 217 -3.16 5.16 16.73
C ARG A 217 -3.47 4.65 15.33
N TRP A 218 -2.90 5.27 14.31
CA TRP A 218 -3.14 4.86 12.93
C TRP A 218 -2.76 3.40 12.67
N GLU A 219 -1.61 2.96 13.17
CA GLU A 219 -1.15 1.58 13.03
C GLU A 219 -2.09 0.56 13.69
N ASP A 220 -2.68 0.91 14.84
CA ASP A 220 -3.64 0.05 15.54
C ASP A 220 -4.97 0.01 14.80
N TYR A 221 -5.43 1.15 14.26
CA TYR A 221 -6.63 1.22 13.44
C TYR A 221 -6.47 0.42 12.15
N LEU A 222 -5.35 0.58 11.45
CA LEU A 222 -5.02 -0.20 10.26
C LEU A 222 -5.03 -1.70 10.56
N LYS A 223 -4.37 -2.09 11.65
CA LYS A 223 -4.33 -3.50 12.07
C LYS A 223 -5.71 -4.05 12.31
N LYS A 224 -6.53 -3.36 13.09
CA LYS A 224 -7.88 -3.77 13.49
C LYS A 224 -8.84 -3.86 12.30
N GLU A 225 -8.84 -2.85 11.43
CA GLU A 225 -9.87 -2.67 10.39
C GLU A 225 -9.49 -3.29 9.03
N VAL A 226 -8.19 -3.57 8.81
CA VAL A 226 -7.71 -4.06 7.52
C VAL A 226 -6.87 -5.33 7.66
N LEU A 227 -5.77 -5.28 8.44
CA LEU A 227 -4.81 -6.40 8.45
C LEU A 227 -5.38 -7.66 9.10
N ASP A 228 -5.96 -7.54 10.31
CA ASP A 228 -6.54 -8.68 11.02
C ASP A 228 -7.74 -9.28 10.27
N PRO A 229 -8.71 -8.49 9.76
CA PRO A 229 -9.83 -9.02 8.98
C PRO A 229 -9.40 -9.73 7.70
N LEU A 230 -8.34 -9.26 7.01
CA LEU A 230 -7.78 -9.94 5.85
C LEU A 230 -6.88 -11.14 6.21
N GLY A 231 -6.57 -11.33 7.49
CA GLY A 231 -5.66 -12.39 7.95
C GLY A 231 -4.21 -12.12 7.55
N MET A 232 -3.79 -10.85 7.50
CA MET A 232 -2.42 -10.40 7.19
C MET A 232 -1.57 -10.42 8.47
N LYS A 233 -1.13 -11.60 8.87
CA LYS A 233 -0.41 -11.83 10.14
C LYS A 233 1.07 -11.48 10.06
N ASP A 234 1.61 -11.39 8.85
CA ASP A 234 3.01 -11.16 8.55
C ASP A 234 3.20 -9.77 7.91
N THR A 235 2.49 -8.77 8.48
CA THR A 235 2.56 -7.36 8.07
C THR A 235 2.66 -6.47 9.30
N TRP A 236 3.75 -5.69 9.43
CA TRP A 236 4.12 -4.96 10.65
C TRP A 236 4.80 -3.62 10.36
N PHE A 237 4.75 -2.68 11.31
CA PHE A 237 5.58 -1.47 11.29
C PHE A 237 6.95 -1.71 11.93
N TRP A 238 7.01 -2.46 13.01
CA TRP A 238 8.23 -2.71 13.80
C TRP A 238 8.39 -4.21 14.02
N PRO A 239 8.78 -4.96 12.98
CA PRO A 239 8.94 -6.40 13.13
C PRO A 239 10.10 -6.72 14.09
N THR A 240 9.90 -7.74 14.90
CA THR A 240 10.95 -8.33 15.71
C THR A 240 11.93 -9.13 14.84
N ASP A 241 13.15 -9.37 15.30
CA ASP A 241 14.13 -10.20 14.60
C ASP A 241 13.59 -11.59 14.27
N LYS A 242 12.75 -12.14 15.13
CA LYS A 242 12.07 -13.43 14.88
C LYS A 242 11.14 -13.35 13.66
N GLN A 243 10.37 -12.26 13.51
CA GLN A 243 9.42 -12.07 12.42
C GLN A 243 10.13 -11.88 11.08
N ILE A 244 11.28 -11.20 11.07
CA ILE A 244 12.06 -10.95 9.86
C ILE A 244 13.29 -11.85 9.71
N LYS A 245 13.36 -12.94 10.46
CA LYS A 245 14.47 -13.92 10.35
C LYS A 245 14.73 -14.36 8.91
N ASN A 246 13.69 -14.37 8.09
CA ASN A 246 13.72 -14.73 6.68
C ASN A 246 13.57 -13.52 5.75
N LYS A 247 13.96 -12.32 6.19
CA LYS A 247 13.85 -11.10 5.36
C LYS A 247 14.66 -11.25 4.06
N ILE A 248 14.23 -10.53 3.05
CA ILE A 248 15.05 -10.31 1.86
C ILE A 248 16.02 -9.19 2.22
N GLU A 249 17.33 -9.46 2.06
CA GLU A 249 18.36 -8.46 2.29
C GLU A 249 18.31 -7.37 1.22
N LEU A 250 18.82 -6.18 1.55
CA LEU A 250 18.83 -5.04 0.65
C LEU A 250 20.11 -5.06 -0.21
N TYR A 251 19.95 -4.72 -1.49
CA TYR A 251 21.05 -4.65 -2.44
C TYR A 251 20.99 -3.37 -3.25
N GLU A 252 22.14 -2.84 -3.63
CA GLU A 252 22.26 -1.76 -4.59
C GLU A 252 22.65 -2.27 -5.97
N TYR A 253 22.08 -1.62 -6.99
CA TYR A 253 22.50 -1.83 -8.37
C TYR A 253 23.94 -1.38 -8.59
N LYS A 254 24.70 -2.19 -9.31
CA LYS A 254 26.00 -1.81 -9.87
C LYS A 254 25.96 -2.08 -11.38
N GLU A 255 26.41 -1.11 -12.15
CA GLU A 255 26.46 -1.25 -13.60
C GLU A 255 27.51 -2.31 -13.97
N ASN A 256 27.12 -3.26 -14.82
CA ASN A 256 27.97 -4.36 -15.30
C ASN A 256 28.63 -5.22 -14.20
N ALA A 257 28.02 -5.29 -13.03
CA ALA A 257 28.50 -6.08 -11.89
C ALA A 257 27.34 -6.64 -11.08
N PRO A 258 27.55 -7.69 -10.26
CA PRO A 258 26.54 -8.15 -9.31
C PRO A 258 26.11 -7.03 -8.37
N ALA A 259 24.83 -7.08 -7.94
CA ALA A 259 24.31 -6.17 -6.94
C ALA A 259 25.07 -6.31 -5.61
N VAL A 260 25.31 -5.19 -4.93
CA VAL A 260 26.08 -5.14 -3.69
C VAL A 260 25.15 -5.03 -2.51
N TRP A 261 25.36 -5.87 -1.49
CA TRP A 261 24.63 -5.79 -0.22
C TRP A 261 24.78 -4.41 0.43
N VAL A 262 23.70 -3.92 1.01
CA VAL A 262 23.63 -2.63 1.71
C VAL A 262 23.33 -2.90 3.16
N GLU A 263 24.14 -2.34 4.05
CA GLU A 263 23.86 -2.35 5.48
C GLU A 263 22.49 -1.74 5.77
N GLU A 264 21.83 -2.22 6.83
CA GLU A 264 20.50 -1.76 7.24
C GLU A 264 20.37 -0.24 7.19
N MET A 265 19.36 0.22 6.48
CA MET A 265 19.08 1.65 6.35
C MET A 265 18.52 2.17 7.67
N ALA A 266 18.87 3.38 8.07
CA ALA A 266 18.38 4.04 9.28
C ALA A 266 16.85 4.14 9.41
N TRP A 267 16.12 3.85 8.35
CA TRP A 267 14.66 3.80 8.26
C TRP A 267 14.05 2.40 8.45
N GLU A 268 14.85 1.36 8.65
CA GLU A 268 14.39 0.03 9.06
C GLU A 268 13.84 -0.02 10.49
N GLN A 269 13.18 0.95 10.94
CA GLN A 269 12.47 1.16 12.22
C GLN A 269 12.27 -0.13 13.04
N ARG A 270 13.34 -0.64 13.67
CA ARG A 270 13.33 -1.85 14.51
C ARG A 270 14.25 -1.71 15.72
N PRO A 271 13.89 -2.28 16.84
CA PRO A 271 12.54 -2.63 17.30
C PRO A 271 11.73 -1.40 17.72
N TYR A 272 10.42 -1.56 18.01
CA TYR A 272 9.62 -0.51 18.64
C TYR A 272 10.24 -0.15 20.00
N ASN A 273 10.60 1.10 20.17
CA ASN A 273 11.12 1.68 21.42
C ASN A 273 10.92 3.21 21.37
N ASP A 274 11.35 3.93 22.41
CA ASP A 274 11.17 5.38 22.49
C ASP A 274 11.81 6.17 21.34
N ASP A 275 12.80 5.60 20.65
CA ASP A 275 13.47 6.18 19.49
C ASP A 275 12.84 5.74 18.15
N HIS A 276 11.96 4.72 18.14
CA HIS A 276 11.35 4.12 16.95
C HIS A 276 9.84 3.94 17.14
N VAL A 277 9.10 5.05 17.10
CA VAL A 277 7.63 5.07 17.28
C VAL A 277 6.86 5.62 16.07
N PHE A 278 7.56 5.93 14.98
CA PHE A 278 6.98 6.52 13.79
C PHE A 278 6.42 5.46 12.84
N ALA A 279 5.10 5.29 12.86
CA ALA A 279 4.38 4.46 11.90
C ALA A 279 4.17 5.24 10.59
N SER A 280 5.22 5.41 9.77
CA SER A 280 5.08 6.16 8.51
C SER A 280 4.03 5.54 7.61
N ALA A 281 2.97 6.28 7.36
CA ALA A 281 1.95 5.93 6.37
C ALA A 281 2.48 6.04 4.94
N GLY A 282 3.57 6.79 4.76
CA GLY A 282 4.26 6.94 3.49
C GLY A 282 5.07 5.73 3.07
N ALA A 283 5.60 4.89 4.03
CA ALA A 283 6.49 3.79 3.64
C ALA A 283 6.88 2.79 4.74
N GLY A 284 6.31 2.84 5.95
CA GLY A 284 6.85 2.14 7.13
C GLY A 284 6.53 0.65 7.25
N LEU A 285 5.67 0.07 6.39
CA LEU A 285 5.24 -1.33 6.53
C LEU A 285 6.27 -2.33 5.98
N TRP A 286 6.50 -3.35 6.78
CA TRP A 286 7.06 -4.64 6.37
C TRP A 286 5.93 -5.61 6.08
N THR A 287 6.14 -6.52 5.13
CA THR A 287 5.14 -7.52 4.76
C THR A 287 5.80 -8.75 4.13
N THR A 288 5.00 -9.73 3.74
CA THR A 288 5.37 -10.85 2.87
C THR A 288 4.57 -10.81 1.58
N ALA A 289 5.02 -11.49 0.54
CA ALA A 289 4.28 -11.55 -0.72
C ALA A 289 2.89 -12.20 -0.53
N ASN A 290 2.78 -13.19 0.36
CA ASN A 290 1.49 -13.80 0.69
C ASN A 290 0.50 -12.82 1.32
N ASP A 291 0.94 -11.96 2.23
CA ASP A 291 0.06 -10.98 2.85
C ASP A 291 -0.27 -9.84 1.87
N GLN A 292 0.73 -9.37 1.11
CA GLN A 292 0.51 -8.35 0.11
C GLN A 292 -0.55 -8.76 -0.93
N LEU A 293 -0.54 -10.02 -1.36
CA LEU A 293 -1.57 -10.56 -2.26
C LEU A 293 -2.98 -10.46 -1.68
N LYS A 294 -3.16 -10.72 -0.37
CA LYS A 294 -4.48 -10.58 0.28
C LYS A 294 -5.02 -9.18 0.15
N PHE A 295 -4.18 -8.16 0.36
CA PHE A 295 -4.55 -6.76 0.25
C PHE A 295 -4.92 -6.39 -1.20
N TYR A 296 -4.05 -6.71 -2.17
CA TYR A 296 -4.30 -6.33 -3.56
C TYR A 296 -5.42 -7.15 -4.21
N LYS A 297 -5.62 -8.42 -3.83
CA LYS A 297 -6.80 -9.18 -4.25
C LYS A 297 -8.08 -8.60 -3.68
N MET A 298 -8.08 -8.11 -2.44
CA MET A 298 -9.21 -7.37 -1.87
C MET A 298 -9.53 -6.13 -2.73
N LEU A 299 -8.53 -5.36 -3.15
CA LEU A 299 -8.73 -4.22 -4.06
C LEU A 299 -9.27 -4.66 -5.44
N MET A 300 -8.69 -5.71 -6.04
CA MET A 300 -9.14 -6.29 -7.30
C MET A 300 -10.60 -6.79 -7.23
N ASN A 301 -10.99 -7.34 -6.09
CA ASN A 301 -12.34 -7.83 -5.81
C ASN A 301 -13.26 -6.74 -5.22
N LEU A 302 -12.92 -5.46 -5.48
CA LEU A 302 -13.75 -4.32 -5.11
C LEU A 302 -14.16 -4.32 -3.63
N GLY A 303 -13.16 -4.50 -2.76
CA GLY A 303 -13.30 -4.43 -1.31
C GLY A 303 -13.59 -5.77 -0.61
N LEU A 304 -13.70 -6.87 -1.35
CA LEU A 304 -13.97 -8.21 -0.81
C LEU A 304 -12.67 -9.04 -0.77
N GLY A 305 -12.23 -9.44 0.42
CA GLY A 305 -11.10 -10.34 0.60
C GLY A 305 -11.40 -11.78 0.15
N ASP A 306 -10.35 -12.53 -0.23
CA ASP A 306 -10.47 -13.95 -0.61
C ASP A 306 -11.02 -14.85 0.51
N ASN A 307 -10.95 -14.38 1.75
CA ASN A 307 -11.55 -15.04 2.92
C ASN A 307 -13.04 -14.72 3.12
N GLY A 308 -13.65 -13.96 2.22
CA GLY A 308 -15.04 -13.56 2.27
C GLY A 308 -15.35 -12.34 3.15
N VAL A 309 -14.32 -11.75 3.76
CA VAL A 309 -14.49 -10.53 4.58
C VAL A 309 -14.51 -9.30 3.69
N ARG A 310 -15.52 -8.45 3.86
CA ARG A 310 -15.63 -7.17 3.16
C ARG A 310 -14.97 -6.06 3.98
N ILE A 311 -13.98 -5.42 3.39
CA ILE A 311 -13.27 -4.27 3.96
C ILE A 311 -13.92 -2.96 3.56
N LEU A 312 -14.28 -2.81 2.27
CA LEU A 312 -14.93 -1.64 1.69
C LEU A 312 -16.08 -2.07 0.78
N GLN A 313 -17.03 -1.18 0.56
CA GLN A 313 -18.04 -1.38 -0.46
C GLN A 313 -17.44 -1.21 -1.86
N GLU A 314 -18.05 -1.85 -2.83
CA GLU A 314 -17.63 -1.82 -4.24
C GLU A 314 -17.52 -0.40 -4.78
N GLU A 315 -18.55 0.41 -4.56
CA GLU A 315 -18.59 1.80 -5.01
C GLU A 315 -17.50 2.67 -4.38
N THR A 316 -17.13 2.38 -3.14
CA THR A 316 -16.04 3.08 -2.44
C THR A 316 -14.71 2.81 -3.13
N VAL A 317 -14.42 1.56 -3.47
CA VAL A 317 -13.18 1.21 -4.18
C VAL A 317 -13.15 1.86 -5.57
N LYS A 318 -14.24 1.77 -6.34
CA LYS A 318 -14.34 2.36 -7.69
C LYS A 318 -14.10 3.86 -7.66
N LYS A 319 -14.76 4.59 -6.74
CA LYS A 319 -14.73 6.06 -6.73
C LYS A 319 -13.50 6.66 -6.05
N LEU A 320 -12.94 6.00 -5.06
CA LEU A 320 -11.90 6.58 -4.20
C LEU A 320 -10.52 5.96 -4.37
N LEU A 321 -10.39 4.77 -4.94
CA LEU A 321 -9.13 4.05 -5.03
C LEU A 321 -8.75 3.69 -6.47
N ALA A 322 -9.69 3.22 -7.26
CA ALA A 322 -9.44 2.73 -8.61
C ALA A 322 -9.39 3.83 -9.69
N VAL A 323 -9.78 5.04 -9.37
CA VAL A 323 -9.76 6.20 -10.28
C VAL A 323 -9.09 7.40 -9.61
N SER A 324 -8.47 8.27 -10.40
CA SER A 324 -7.77 9.45 -9.91
C SER A 324 -8.70 10.41 -9.17
N THR A 325 -8.21 10.90 -8.03
CA THR A 325 -8.85 11.98 -7.25
C THR A 325 -8.19 13.34 -7.49
N ARG A 326 -7.20 13.43 -8.38
CA ARG A 326 -6.54 14.68 -8.75
C ARG A 326 -7.42 15.53 -9.67
N PRO A 327 -7.22 16.87 -9.65
CA PRO A 327 -7.77 17.75 -10.66
C PRO A 327 -7.37 17.32 -12.08
N GLU A 328 -8.19 17.66 -13.06
CA GLU A 328 -7.90 17.39 -14.47
C GLU A 328 -6.54 17.99 -14.87
N GLY A 329 -5.80 17.28 -15.72
CA GLY A 329 -4.47 17.67 -16.19
C GLY A 329 -3.30 17.37 -15.22
N LEU A 330 -3.55 16.94 -13.98
CA LEU A 330 -2.51 16.63 -13.00
C LEU A 330 -2.15 15.12 -12.91
N GLY A 331 -2.54 14.34 -13.92
CA GLY A 331 -2.23 12.91 -14.00
C GLY A 331 -3.03 12.03 -13.06
N GLY A 332 -2.74 10.75 -13.06
CA GLY A 332 -3.52 9.74 -12.37
C GLY A 332 -2.94 9.36 -10.99
N TYR A 333 -3.66 9.68 -9.90
CA TYR A 333 -3.38 9.23 -8.55
C TYR A 333 -4.62 9.38 -7.68
N SER A 334 -4.87 8.41 -6.82
CA SER A 334 -6.02 8.41 -5.89
C SER A 334 -5.56 8.52 -4.44
N LEU A 335 -6.25 7.89 -3.51
CA LEU A 335 -5.89 7.87 -2.09
C LEU A 335 -4.70 6.93 -1.85
N GLY A 336 -3.48 7.43 -2.03
CA GLY A 336 -2.27 6.66 -1.78
C GLY A 336 -1.95 5.59 -2.84
N LEU A 337 -2.64 5.56 -3.98
CA LEU A 337 -2.42 4.63 -5.08
C LEU A 337 -2.26 5.37 -6.40
N THR A 338 -1.38 4.90 -7.28
CA THR A 338 -1.43 5.24 -8.69
C THR A 338 -2.73 4.69 -9.27
N ALA A 339 -3.47 5.49 -10.00
CA ALA A 339 -4.76 5.11 -10.56
C ALA A 339 -4.98 5.83 -11.89
N PRO A 340 -5.75 5.27 -12.83
CA PRO A 340 -6.05 5.91 -14.12
C PRO A 340 -6.86 7.20 -13.90
N VAL A 341 -6.77 8.13 -14.85
CA VAL A 341 -7.54 9.38 -14.81
C VAL A 341 -9.03 9.12 -15.00
N LYS A 342 -9.36 8.09 -15.77
CA LYS A 342 -10.74 7.65 -16.02
C LYS A 342 -10.86 6.16 -15.74
N ASP A 343 -12.02 5.75 -15.27
CA ASP A 343 -12.35 4.34 -15.11
C ASP A 343 -12.57 3.70 -16.49
N THR A 344 -11.69 2.78 -16.85
CA THR A 344 -11.69 2.06 -18.13
C THR A 344 -11.25 0.61 -17.92
N GLU A 345 -11.63 -0.27 -18.84
CA GLU A 345 -11.21 -1.69 -18.81
C GLU A 345 -9.68 -1.86 -18.81
N GLU A 346 -8.94 -0.90 -19.36
CA GLU A 346 -7.46 -0.91 -19.35
C GLU A 346 -6.86 -0.28 -18.09
N GLY A 347 -7.70 0.15 -17.14
CA GLY A 347 -7.28 0.87 -15.96
C GLY A 347 -6.61 -0.02 -14.92
N TRP A 348 -5.32 0.20 -14.67
CA TRP A 348 -4.57 -0.44 -13.58
C TRP A 348 -4.40 0.54 -12.42
N PHE A 349 -4.60 0.05 -11.19
CA PHE A 349 -4.30 0.82 -10.00
C PHE A 349 -3.50 -0.02 -8.99
N GLY A 350 -2.67 0.67 -8.21
CA GLY A 350 -1.76 0.03 -7.29
C GLY A 350 -0.60 0.95 -6.92
N HIS A 351 0.49 0.40 -6.41
CA HIS A 351 1.66 1.22 -6.09
C HIS A 351 2.97 0.42 -6.21
N GLY A 352 4.03 1.13 -6.56
CA GLY A 352 5.40 0.65 -6.42
C GLY A 352 6.02 1.10 -5.10
N GLY A 353 7.09 0.45 -4.69
CA GLY A 353 7.91 0.84 -3.55
C GLY A 353 9.38 1.01 -3.95
N ALA A 354 10.13 1.79 -3.18
CA ALA A 354 11.57 1.80 -3.26
C ALA A 354 12.10 0.36 -3.10
N TRP A 355 13.30 0.09 -3.53
CA TRP A 355 13.88 -1.26 -3.53
C TRP A 355 13.19 -2.26 -4.46
N GLY A 356 12.44 -1.77 -5.46
CA GLY A 356 11.92 -2.58 -6.55
C GLY A 356 10.75 -3.49 -6.17
N THR A 357 9.86 -3.01 -5.31
CA THR A 357 8.57 -3.67 -5.06
C THR A 357 7.49 -3.04 -5.91
N SER A 358 6.52 -3.81 -6.37
CA SER A 358 5.33 -3.31 -7.07
C SER A 358 4.18 -4.30 -6.95
N CYS A 359 2.98 -3.78 -6.82
CA CYS A 359 1.76 -4.56 -7.03
C CYS A 359 0.67 -3.66 -7.60
N SER A 360 0.00 -4.13 -8.63
CA SER A 360 -1.13 -3.45 -9.25
C SER A 360 -2.18 -4.44 -9.73
N VAL A 361 -3.41 -3.95 -9.82
CA VAL A 361 -4.57 -4.74 -10.17
C VAL A 361 -5.42 -4.03 -11.22
N ASN A 362 -6.10 -4.81 -12.03
CA ASN A 362 -7.19 -4.38 -12.90
C ASN A 362 -8.46 -5.13 -12.48
N TYR A 363 -9.42 -4.42 -11.90
CA TYR A 363 -10.63 -5.05 -11.38
C TYR A 363 -11.63 -5.43 -12.48
N HIS A 364 -11.60 -4.78 -13.63
CA HIS A 364 -12.45 -5.12 -14.78
C HIS A 364 -12.05 -6.48 -15.38
N LYS A 365 -10.73 -6.68 -15.56
CA LYS A 365 -10.17 -7.90 -16.17
C LYS A 365 -9.84 -8.99 -15.15
N LYS A 366 -10.03 -8.74 -13.84
CA LYS A 366 -9.62 -9.65 -12.76
C LYS A 366 -8.15 -10.06 -12.86
N GLU A 367 -7.29 -9.09 -13.15
CA GLU A 367 -5.86 -9.27 -13.33
C GLU A 367 -5.07 -8.63 -12.18
N LEU A 368 -3.98 -9.30 -11.77
CA LEU A 368 -3.02 -8.79 -10.79
C LEU A 368 -1.61 -9.10 -11.27
N ARG A 369 -0.71 -8.13 -11.11
CA ARG A 369 0.73 -8.30 -11.29
C ARG A 369 1.49 -7.78 -10.08
N MET A 370 2.44 -8.58 -9.58
CA MET A 370 3.26 -8.25 -8.43
C MET A 370 4.70 -8.70 -8.67
N TRP A 371 5.66 -7.87 -8.20
CA TRP A 371 7.06 -8.28 -8.07
C TRP A 371 7.72 -7.67 -6.84
N VAL A 372 8.73 -8.38 -6.30
CA VAL A 372 9.54 -7.97 -5.16
C VAL A 372 10.98 -8.38 -5.43
N VAL A 373 11.91 -7.44 -5.43
CA VAL A 373 13.33 -7.71 -5.67
C VAL A 373 14.27 -7.18 -4.59
N GLN A 374 13.85 -6.23 -3.74
CA GLN A 374 14.65 -5.58 -2.69
C GLN A 374 16.01 -5.09 -3.19
N ARG A 375 16.01 -4.46 -4.37
CA ARG A 375 17.18 -3.85 -5.00
C ARG A 375 16.91 -2.40 -5.37
N GLY A 376 17.71 -1.49 -4.85
CA GLY A 376 17.68 -0.05 -5.12
C GLY A 376 18.85 0.41 -6.02
N GLY A 377 18.92 1.73 -6.26
CA GLY A 377 19.89 2.36 -7.14
C GLY A 377 19.59 2.17 -8.63
N GLY A 378 20.31 2.82 -9.50
CA GLY A 378 20.21 2.64 -10.95
C GLY A 378 18.90 3.10 -11.57
N LYS A 379 18.44 4.28 -11.26
CA LYS A 379 17.11 4.85 -11.63
C LYS A 379 16.70 4.71 -13.10
N ASN A 380 17.62 4.47 -14.02
CA ASN A 380 17.34 4.36 -15.45
C ASN A 380 17.77 3.00 -16.06
N HIS A 381 18.24 2.04 -15.26
CA HIS A 381 18.78 0.77 -15.75
C HIS A 381 18.14 -0.42 -15.04
N GLU A 382 16.84 -0.58 -15.25
CA GLU A 382 16.09 -1.73 -14.74
C GLU A 382 15.38 -2.43 -15.92
N PRO A 383 16.13 -2.99 -16.89
CA PRO A 383 15.54 -3.64 -18.06
C PRO A 383 14.64 -4.82 -17.68
N TRP A 384 14.92 -5.48 -16.55
CA TRP A 384 14.09 -6.55 -16.00
C TRP A 384 12.62 -6.13 -15.78
N LYS A 385 12.34 -4.84 -15.52
CA LYS A 385 10.95 -4.37 -15.39
C LYS A 385 10.20 -4.47 -16.71
N ALA A 386 10.80 -4.05 -17.81
CA ALA A 386 10.19 -4.15 -19.14
C ALA A 386 9.98 -5.62 -19.54
N ASP A 387 10.91 -6.50 -19.19
CA ASP A 387 10.76 -7.92 -19.48
C ASP A 387 9.69 -8.59 -18.60
N MET A 388 9.55 -8.14 -17.35
CA MET A 388 8.43 -8.55 -16.49
C MET A 388 7.08 -8.05 -17.00
N ASP A 389 7.00 -6.83 -17.54
CA ASP A 389 5.77 -6.33 -18.17
C ASP A 389 5.39 -7.17 -19.39
N LYS A 390 6.36 -7.54 -20.25
CA LYS A 390 6.15 -8.47 -21.37
C LYS A 390 5.72 -9.87 -20.92
N ALA A 391 6.31 -10.37 -19.81
CA ALA A 391 5.93 -11.65 -19.22
C ALA A 391 4.48 -11.63 -18.72
N ALA A 392 4.08 -10.53 -18.06
CA ALA A 392 2.72 -10.33 -17.61
C ALA A 392 1.72 -10.25 -18.80
N GLU A 393 2.07 -9.53 -19.87
CA GLU A 393 1.25 -9.49 -21.09
C GLU A 393 1.06 -10.88 -21.69
N LYS A 394 2.12 -11.67 -21.83
CA LYS A 394 2.04 -13.05 -22.32
C LYS A 394 1.13 -13.91 -21.44
N PHE A 395 1.22 -13.77 -20.12
CA PHE A 395 0.36 -14.48 -19.18
C PHE A 395 -1.10 -14.06 -19.34
N PHE A 396 -1.40 -12.75 -19.43
CA PHE A 396 -2.76 -12.25 -19.53
C PHE A 396 -3.43 -12.52 -20.89
N MET A 397 -2.65 -12.70 -21.95
CA MET A 397 -3.16 -13.09 -23.28
C MET A 397 -3.58 -14.56 -23.36
N GLN A 398 -3.21 -15.41 -22.38
CA GLN A 398 -3.63 -16.81 -22.38
C GLN A 398 -5.13 -16.91 -22.12
N ASN A 399 -5.83 -17.63 -23.00
CA ASN A 399 -7.19 -18.08 -22.70
C ASN A 399 -7.08 -19.33 -21.84
N TYR A 400 -7.23 -19.17 -20.53
CA TYR A 400 -7.29 -20.30 -19.62
C TYR A 400 -8.67 -20.95 -19.76
N ASP A 401 -8.72 -22.17 -20.31
CA ASP A 401 -9.94 -22.96 -20.41
C ASP A 401 -10.43 -23.33 -19.00
N GLN A 402 -11.51 -22.70 -18.59
CA GLN A 402 -12.16 -22.94 -17.29
C GLN A 402 -12.55 -24.40 -17.11
N SER A 403 -12.79 -25.16 -18.20
CA SER A 403 -13.13 -26.59 -18.15
C SER A 403 -11.92 -27.45 -17.77
N ALA A 404 -10.71 -27.03 -18.15
CA ALA A 404 -9.46 -27.70 -17.77
C ALA A 404 -9.07 -27.42 -16.30
N ILE A 405 -9.48 -26.28 -15.75
CA ILE A 405 -9.21 -25.86 -14.36
C ILE A 405 -10.00 -26.73 -13.36
N SER A 406 -11.23 -27.14 -13.71
CA SER A 406 -12.07 -27.95 -12.83
C SER A 406 -11.59 -29.41 -12.68
N ALA A 407 -10.74 -29.90 -13.58
CA ALA A 407 -10.27 -31.28 -13.60
C ALA A 407 -9.03 -31.56 -12.72
N TYR A 408 -8.33 -30.50 -12.25
CA TYR A 408 -7.12 -30.67 -11.43
C TYR A 408 -7.44 -30.64 -9.93
N THR A 409 -7.89 -31.78 -9.40
CA THR A 409 -8.06 -32.03 -7.95
C THR A 409 -6.84 -32.77 -7.38
N GLY A 410 -5.63 -32.30 -7.62
CA GLY A 410 -4.42 -32.82 -6.98
C GLY A 410 -4.36 -32.41 -5.51
N ARG A 411 -4.40 -33.37 -4.59
CA ARG A 411 -4.04 -33.16 -3.18
C ARG A 411 -2.58 -32.73 -3.14
N ILE A 412 -2.31 -31.63 -2.44
CA ILE A 412 -0.97 -31.30 -1.94
C ILE A 412 -0.92 -31.92 -0.54
N GLU A 413 -0.13 -32.99 -0.37
CA GLU A 413 0.29 -33.50 0.93
C GLU A 413 1.39 -32.62 1.53
#